data_8207c241c5931dc2796b1c00f7a59441
#
_entry.id   8207c241c5931dc2796b1c00f7a59441
#
_cell.length_a   1.000
_cell.length_b   1.000
_cell.length_c   1.000
_cell.angle_alpha   90.00
_cell.angle_beta   90.00
_cell.angle_gamma   90.00
#
_symmetry.space_group_name_H-M   'P 1'
#
loop_
_entity.id
_entity.type
_entity.pdbx_description
1 polymer ?
#
loop_
_entity_poly.entity_id
_entity_poly.type
_entity_poly.pdbx_seq_one_letter_code
_entity_poly.pdbx_strand_id
1 'polypeptide(L)'
;MKTFIVLAVCLVAAQALTDEQKEKLKKHRSECLTETKPDQQLVDKLKTGDFKTDNESIKKYVLCMMIKSELMTKDGKFKKDVALAKVPNGADKPLVEKVIDSCLSEKGNTPHQTAWNYVKCYHEKDPKHSILI
;
A
#
# COMPACT_ATOMS: atom_id res chain seq x y z
N MET A 1 -1.17 35.40 -7.48
CA MET A 1 -2.19 34.36 -7.68
C MET A 1 -1.65 33.17 -8.46
N LYS A 2 -1.04 33.38 -9.63
CA LYS A 2 -0.47 32.28 -10.41
C LYS A 2 0.64 31.55 -9.66
N THR A 3 1.48 32.27 -8.93
CA THR A 3 2.57 31.69 -8.13
C THR A 3 2.01 30.79 -7.02
N PHE A 4 0.87 31.14 -6.47
CA PHE A 4 0.20 30.39 -5.45
C PHE A 4 -0.28 29.03 -5.95
N ILE A 5 -0.85 29.02 -7.18
CA ILE A 5 -1.34 27.80 -7.81
C ILE A 5 -0.18 26.85 -8.10
N VAL A 6 0.95 27.39 -8.57
CA VAL A 6 2.15 26.59 -8.86
C VAL A 6 2.68 25.91 -7.59
N LEU A 7 2.69 26.63 -6.46
CA LEU A 7 3.10 26.06 -5.18
C LEU A 7 2.19 24.91 -4.75
N ALA A 8 0.88 25.08 -4.92
CA ALA A 8 -0.09 24.04 -4.58
C ALA A 8 0.15 22.78 -5.42
N VAL A 9 0.43 22.93 -6.71
CA VAL A 9 0.74 21.81 -7.59
C VAL A 9 2.00 21.09 -7.15
N CYS A 10 3.03 21.82 -6.77
CA CYS A 10 4.28 21.23 -6.29
C CYS A 10 4.07 20.43 -5.01
N LEU A 11 3.24 20.93 -4.09
CA LEU A 11 2.92 20.23 -2.85
C LEU A 11 2.18 18.92 -3.11
N VAL A 12 1.23 18.93 -4.05
CA VAL A 12 0.50 17.72 -4.43
C VAL A 12 1.45 16.69 -5.04
N ALA A 13 2.35 17.13 -5.90
CA ALA A 13 3.36 16.24 -6.49
C ALA A 13 4.28 15.63 -5.43
N ALA A 14 4.66 16.42 -4.42
CA ALA A 14 5.52 15.95 -3.34
C ALA A 14 4.84 14.88 -2.47
N GLN A 15 3.50 14.88 -2.42
CA GLN A 15 2.74 13.89 -1.66
C GLN A 15 2.54 12.57 -2.43
N ALA A 16 2.94 12.51 -3.68
CA ALA A 16 2.93 11.32 -4.53
C ALA A 16 1.56 10.75 -4.87
N LEU A 17 0.46 11.30 -4.35
CA LEU A 17 -0.90 10.85 -4.64
C LEU A 17 -1.76 12.00 -5.14
N THR A 18 -2.55 11.73 -6.20
CA THR A 18 -3.57 12.66 -6.67
C THR A 18 -4.79 12.59 -5.75
N ASP A 19 -5.67 13.59 -5.83
CA ASP A 19 -6.91 13.60 -5.06
C ASP A 19 -7.78 12.40 -5.43
N GLU A 20 -7.83 12.04 -6.71
CA GLU A 20 -8.56 10.87 -7.18
C GLU A 20 -8.02 9.58 -6.57
N GLN A 21 -6.70 9.44 -6.51
CA GLN A 21 -6.06 8.28 -5.89
C GLN A 21 -6.36 8.19 -4.40
N LYS A 22 -6.34 9.32 -3.71
CA LYS A 22 -6.69 9.38 -2.28
C LYS A 22 -8.14 8.97 -2.03
N GLU A 23 -9.06 9.42 -2.88
CA GLU A 23 -10.47 9.06 -2.78
C GLU A 23 -10.69 7.57 -3.01
N LYS A 24 -10.03 6.99 -4.01
CA LYS A 24 -10.09 5.55 -4.27
C LYS A 24 -9.56 4.75 -3.09
N LEU A 25 -8.43 5.19 -2.52
CA LEU A 25 -7.82 4.51 -1.38
C LEU A 25 -8.74 4.56 -0.16
N LYS A 26 -9.36 5.71 0.08
CA LYS A 26 -10.32 5.88 1.16
C LYS A 26 -11.52 4.95 1.01
N LYS A 27 -12.04 4.84 -0.22
CA LYS A 27 -13.14 3.92 -0.53
C LYS A 27 -12.73 2.47 -0.29
N HIS A 28 -11.55 2.08 -0.74
CA HIS A 28 -11.02 0.73 -0.52
C HIS A 28 -10.89 0.42 0.98
N ARG A 29 -10.41 1.37 1.78
CA ARG A 29 -10.32 1.19 3.23
C ARG A 29 -11.69 0.94 3.84
N SER A 30 -12.67 1.74 3.48
CA SER A 30 -14.03 1.60 4.00
C SER A 30 -14.61 0.23 3.66
N GLU A 31 -14.47 -0.19 2.41
CA GLU A 31 -14.96 -1.49 1.97
C GLU A 31 -14.24 -2.64 2.67
N CYS A 32 -12.93 -2.55 2.79
CA CYS A 32 -12.15 -3.61 3.44
C CYS A 32 -12.39 -3.68 4.95
N LEU A 33 -12.61 -2.55 5.60
CA LEU A 33 -13.00 -2.54 7.01
C LEU A 33 -14.33 -3.25 7.23
N THR A 34 -15.28 -3.07 6.32
CA THR A 34 -16.58 -3.72 6.39
C THR A 34 -16.48 -5.22 6.11
N GLU A 35 -15.68 -5.62 5.11
CA GLU A 35 -15.55 -7.01 4.70
C GLU A 35 -14.75 -7.87 5.67
N THR A 36 -13.67 -7.34 6.23
CA THR A 36 -12.74 -8.11 7.06
C THR A 36 -12.88 -7.84 8.55
N LYS A 37 -13.50 -6.73 8.93
CA LYS A 37 -13.77 -6.33 10.32
C LYS A 37 -12.54 -6.46 11.24
N PRO A 38 -11.40 -5.83 10.89
CA PRO A 38 -10.22 -5.89 11.73
C PRO A 38 -10.38 -5.00 12.96
N ASP A 39 -9.56 -5.26 13.99
CA ASP A 39 -9.49 -4.40 15.15
C ASP A 39 -8.99 -3.01 14.70
N GLN A 40 -9.74 -1.95 15.04
CA GLN A 40 -9.40 -0.58 14.65
C GLN A 40 -8.03 -0.16 15.19
N GLN A 41 -7.67 -0.61 16.38
CA GLN A 41 -6.36 -0.31 16.94
C GLN A 41 -5.23 -0.88 16.08
N LEU A 42 -5.43 -2.07 15.52
CA LEU A 42 -4.46 -2.69 14.64
C LEU A 42 -4.34 -1.96 13.31
N VAL A 43 -5.46 -1.48 12.78
CA VAL A 43 -5.46 -0.64 11.57
C VAL A 43 -4.67 0.64 11.81
N ASP A 44 -4.88 1.28 12.95
CA ASP A 44 -4.18 2.50 13.33
C ASP A 44 -2.67 2.25 13.48
N LYS A 45 -2.30 1.11 14.04
CA LYS A 45 -0.88 0.71 14.13
C LYS A 45 -0.24 0.51 12.77
N LEU A 46 -0.97 -0.05 11.81
CA LEU A 46 -0.46 -0.18 10.45
C LEU A 46 -0.14 1.17 9.84
N LYS A 47 -0.98 2.17 10.08
CA LYS A 47 -0.76 3.53 9.56
C LYS A 47 0.53 4.15 10.10
N THR A 48 0.97 3.74 11.28
CA THR A 48 2.24 4.20 11.86
C THR A 48 3.40 3.29 11.50
N GLY A 49 3.16 2.24 10.74
CA GLY A 49 4.21 1.29 10.33
C GLY A 49 4.47 0.19 11.34
N ASP A 50 3.57 -0.04 12.27
CA ASP A 50 3.70 -1.10 13.27
C ASP A 50 3.09 -2.40 12.76
N PHE A 51 3.95 -3.36 12.41
CA PHE A 51 3.56 -4.69 11.93
C PHE A 51 3.83 -5.78 12.95
N LYS A 52 3.98 -5.44 14.21
CA LYS A 52 4.38 -6.40 15.24
C LYS A 52 3.27 -7.36 15.66
N THR A 53 2.02 -6.94 15.51
CA THR A 53 0.89 -7.76 15.93
C THR A 53 0.52 -8.75 14.85
N ASP A 54 0.52 -10.04 15.19
CA ASP A 54 0.14 -11.13 14.29
C ASP A 54 -1.34 -11.46 14.51
N ASN A 55 -2.20 -11.00 13.60
CA ASN A 55 -3.65 -11.17 13.70
C ASN A 55 -4.23 -11.49 12.33
N GLU A 56 -5.06 -12.53 12.27
CA GLU A 56 -5.64 -12.99 11.00
C GLU A 56 -6.53 -11.95 10.33
N SER A 57 -7.35 -11.24 11.09
CA SER A 57 -8.26 -10.23 10.53
C SER A 57 -7.50 -9.07 9.89
N ILE A 58 -6.41 -8.62 10.53
CA ILE A 58 -5.61 -7.53 9.97
C ILE A 58 -4.88 -7.97 8.69
N LYS A 59 -4.43 -9.22 8.63
CA LYS A 59 -3.81 -9.77 7.42
C LYS A 59 -4.81 -9.83 6.28
N LYS A 60 -6.03 -10.24 6.55
CA LYS A 60 -7.11 -10.25 5.56
C LYS A 60 -7.46 -8.85 5.09
N TYR A 61 -7.42 -7.88 5.99
CA TYR A 61 -7.60 -6.47 5.65
C TYR A 61 -6.52 -6.00 4.66
N VAL A 62 -5.26 -6.32 4.93
CA VAL A 62 -4.15 -5.97 4.04
C VAL A 62 -4.33 -6.62 2.68
N LEU A 63 -4.68 -7.91 2.63
CA LEU A 63 -4.96 -8.59 1.35
C LEU A 63 -6.11 -7.91 0.61
N CYS A 64 -7.18 -7.58 1.29
CA CYS A 64 -8.33 -6.88 0.71
C CYS A 64 -7.89 -5.56 0.07
N MET A 65 -7.09 -4.78 0.77
CA MET A 65 -6.56 -3.51 0.25
C MET A 65 -5.73 -3.74 -1.01
N MET A 66 -4.87 -4.76 -1.01
CA MET A 66 -4.05 -5.06 -2.17
C MET A 66 -4.87 -5.54 -3.37
N ILE A 67 -5.89 -6.33 -3.14
CA ILE A 67 -6.78 -6.79 -4.21
C ILE A 67 -7.55 -5.62 -4.82
N LYS A 68 -8.13 -4.77 -4.00
CA LYS A 68 -8.89 -3.60 -4.48
C LYS A 68 -8.01 -2.58 -5.19
N SER A 69 -6.76 -2.47 -4.78
CA SER A 69 -5.76 -1.64 -5.46
C SER A 69 -5.17 -2.31 -6.70
N GLU A 70 -5.61 -3.50 -7.02
CA GLU A 70 -5.15 -4.29 -8.16
C GLU A 70 -3.67 -4.67 -8.10
N LEU A 71 -3.08 -4.64 -6.91
CA LEU A 71 -1.69 -4.99 -6.70
C LEU A 71 -1.48 -6.50 -6.50
N MET A 72 -2.52 -7.21 -6.13
CA MET A 72 -2.44 -8.64 -5.85
C MET A 72 -3.72 -9.34 -6.27
N THR A 73 -3.60 -10.60 -6.69
CA THR A 73 -4.76 -11.45 -6.97
C THR A 73 -5.30 -12.07 -5.69
N LYS A 74 -6.49 -12.65 -5.77
CA LYS A 74 -7.09 -13.38 -4.64
C LYS A 74 -6.24 -14.56 -4.20
N ASP A 75 -5.43 -15.10 -5.12
CA ASP A 75 -4.52 -16.22 -4.85
C ASP A 75 -3.21 -15.79 -4.17
N GLY A 76 -3.00 -14.50 -4.00
CA GLY A 76 -1.79 -13.97 -3.38
C GLY A 76 -0.65 -13.72 -4.36
N LYS A 77 -0.94 -13.63 -5.65
CA LYS A 77 0.07 -13.29 -6.65
C LYS A 77 0.17 -11.78 -6.79
N PHE A 78 1.36 -11.26 -6.59
CA PHE A 78 1.62 -9.83 -6.71
C PHE A 78 1.70 -9.42 -8.19
N LYS A 79 1.07 -8.28 -8.50
CA LYS A 79 1.07 -7.73 -9.86
C LYS A 79 2.10 -6.61 -9.96
N LYS A 80 3.34 -6.99 -10.26
CA LYS A 80 4.46 -6.06 -10.35
C LYS A 80 4.21 -4.94 -11.37
N ASP A 81 3.66 -5.28 -12.52
CA ASP A 81 3.41 -4.31 -13.60
C ASP A 81 2.47 -3.21 -13.14
N VAL A 82 1.41 -3.58 -12.42
CA VAL A 82 0.46 -2.62 -11.88
C VAL A 82 1.11 -1.73 -10.83
N ALA A 83 1.93 -2.32 -9.95
CA ALA A 83 2.64 -1.57 -8.93
C ALA A 83 3.58 -0.54 -9.54
N LEU A 84 4.34 -0.93 -10.57
CA LEU A 84 5.26 -0.02 -11.25
C LEU A 84 4.53 1.10 -12.00
N ALA A 85 3.36 0.80 -12.54
CA ALA A 85 2.54 1.81 -13.22
C ALA A 85 2.00 2.85 -12.25
N LYS A 86 1.86 2.52 -10.97
CA LYS A 86 1.38 3.44 -9.93
C LYS A 86 2.49 4.30 -9.33
N VAL A 87 3.75 4.04 -9.64
CA VAL A 87 4.86 4.85 -9.13
C VAL A 87 4.76 6.25 -9.72
N PRO A 88 4.75 7.30 -8.86
CA PRO A 88 4.63 8.68 -9.35
C PRO A 88 5.83 9.10 -10.19
N ASN A 89 5.59 10.01 -11.12
CA ASN A 89 6.68 10.66 -11.86
C ASN A 89 7.55 11.43 -10.87
N GLY A 90 8.85 11.29 -10.99
CA GLY A 90 9.80 11.91 -10.08
C GLY A 90 10.26 11.02 -8.94
N ALA A 91 9.60 9.89 -8.71
CA ALA A 91 10.09 8.88 -7.78
C ALA A 91 11.17 8.05 -8.45
N ASP A 92 12.06 7.45 -7.65
CA ASP A 92 13.12 6.59 -8.15
C ASP A 92 12.53 5.21 -8.50
N LYS A 93 12.07 5.08 -9.72
CA LYS A 93 11.43 3.85 -10.21
C LYS A 93 12.33 2.62 -10.11
N PRO A 94 13.62 2.70 -10.51
CA PRO A 94 14.52 1.55 -10.35
C PRO A 94 14.67 1.12 -8.89
N LEU A 95 14.70 2.05 -7.94
CA LEU A 95 14.77 1.74 -6.52
C LEU A 95 13.50 1.05 -6.05
N VAL A 96 12.33 1.56 -6.46
CA VAL A 96 11.04 0.95 -6.12
C VAL A 96 10.97 -0.48 -6.66
N GLU A 97 11.40 -0.69 -7.91
CA GLU A 97 11.43 -2.01 -8.51
C GLU A 97 12.32 -2.98 -7.73
N LYS A 98 13.48 -2.50 -7.30
CA LYS A 98 14.41 -3.29 -6.49
C LYS A 98 13.79 -3.71 -5.15
N VAL A 99 13.10 -2.79 -4.50
CA VAL A 99 12.40 -3.09 -3.23
C VAL A 99 11.29 -4.12 -3.47
N ILE A 100 10.50 -3.94 -4.51
CA ILE A 100 9.45 -4.90 -4.87
C ILE A 100 10.04 -6.29 -5.07
N ASP A 101 11.08 -6.41 -5.90
CA ASP A 101 11.70 -7.69 -6.20
C ASP A 101 12.25 -8.37 -4.96
N SER A 102 12.85 -7.61 -4.05
CA SER A 102 13.38 -8.17 -2.81
C SER A 102 12.29 -8.68 -1.87
N CYS A 103 11.07 -8.14 -1.97
CA CYS A 103 9.96 -8.55 -1.14
C CYS A 103 9.07 -9.64 -1.76
N LEU A 104 9.20 -9.91 -3.05
CA LEU A 104 8.41 -10.95 -3.72
C LEU A 104 8.74 -12.36 -3.24
N SER A 105 9.88 -12.57 -2.62
CA SER A 105 10.26 -13.86 -2.05
C SER A 105 9.58 -14.15 -0.71
N GLU A 106 8.94 -13.16 -0.11
CA GLU A 106 8.30 -13.25 1.20
C GLU A 106 6.92 -13.90 1.12
N LYS A 107 6.86 -15.15 0.68
CA LYS A 107 5.60 -15.87 0.53
C LYS A 107 5.18 -16.54 1.84
N GLY A 108 3.88 -16.50 2.13
CA GLY A 108 3.30 -17.22 3.24
C GLY A 108 2.51 -18.45 2.77
N ASN A 109 1.90 -19.16 3.73
CA ASN A 109 1.10 -20.35 3.45
C ASN A 109 -0.30 -20.02 2.92
N THR A 110 -0.74 -18.78 3.09
CA THR A 110 -2.06 -18.33 2.63
C THR A 110 -1.89 -17.02 1.88
N PRO A 111 -2.88 -16.63 1.03
CA PRO A 111 -2.82 -15.34 0.33
C PRO A 111 -2.69 -14.15 1.28
N HIS A 112 -3.43 -14.14 2.38
CA HIS A 112 -3.35 -13.03 3.33
C HIS A 112 -2.03 -13.01 4.11
N GLN A 113 -1.42 -14.15 4.37
CA GLN A 113 -0.09 -14.19 4.96
C GLN A 113 0.95 -13.65 3.99
N THR A 114 0.85 -14.02 2.72
CA THR A 114 1.74 -13.48 1.67
C THR A 114 1.60 -11.97 1.55
N ALA A 115 0.38 -11.44 1.55
CA ALA A 115 0.14 -10.02 1.50
C ALA A 115 0.76 -9.29 2.70
N TRP A 116 0.56 -9.83 3.89
CA TRP A 116 1.12 -9.29 5.13
C TRP A 116 2.65 -9.24 5.08
N ASN A 117 3.27 -10.35 4.70
CA ASN A 117 4.72 -10.45 4.62
C ASN A 117 5.29 -9.46 3.60
N TYR A 118 4.63 -9.33 2.46
CA TYR A 118 5.05 -8.39 1.41
C TYR A 118 4.99 -6.94 1.90
N VAL A 119 3.86 -6.53 2.46
CA VAL A 119 3.67 -5.15 2.92
C VAL A 119 4.63 -4.82 4.05
N LYS A 120 4.83 -5.75 4.97
CA LYS A 120 5.80 -5.60 6.06
C LYS A 120 7.22 -5.42 5.52
N CYS A 121 7.63 -6.28 4.59
CA CYS A 121 8.94 -6.20 3.96
C CYS A 121 9.12 -4.87 3.23
N TYR A 122 8.14 -4.46 2.45
CA TYR A 122 8.19 -3.21 1.70
C TYR A 122 8.32 -2.02 2.65
N HIS A 123 7.53 -1.99 3.70
CA HIS A 123 7.58 -0.90 4.68
C HIS A 123 8.94 -0.81 5.38
N GLU A 124 9.54 -1.95 5.70
CA GLU A 124 10.87 -1.99 6.34
C GLU A 124 11.97 -1.44 5.41
N LYS A 125 11.86 -1.70 4.12
CA LYS A 125 12.88 -1.28 3.15
C LYS A 125 12.65 0.13 2.62
N ASP A 126 11.41 0.58 2.56
CA ASP A 126 11.06 1.90 2.02
C ASP A 126 9.87 2.50 2.78
N PRO A 127 10.07 2.94 4.03
CA PRO A 127 8.98 3.45 4.85
C PRO A 127 8.32 4.71 4.32
N LYS A 128 9.02 5.47 3.46
CA LYS A 128 8.50 6.73 2.91
C LYS A 128 7.45 6.53 1.83
N HIS A 129 7.43 5.36 1.19
CA HIS A 129 6.57 5.10 0.03
C HIS A 129 5.57 3.96 0.29
N SER A 130 5.20 3.75 1.53
CA SER A 130 4.18 2.76 1.88
C SER A 130 2.81 3.30 1.46
N ILE A 131 2.29 2.80 0.35
CA ILE A 131 1.13 3.38 -0.35
C ILE A 131 -0.20 2.83 0.17
N LEU A 132 -0.19 1.69 0.84
CA LEU A 132 -1.40 0.94 1.14
C LEU A 132 -2.10 1.30 2.44
N ILE A 133 -1.55 2.21 3.19
CA ILE A 133 -2.04 2.41 4.55
C ILE A 133 -2.45 3.84 4.81
#